data_fc71d265f1add0dc0920e538d7c2164f
#
_entry.id   fc71d265f1add0dc0920e538d7c2164f
#
_cell.length_a   1.000
_cell.length_b   1.000
_cell.length_c   1.000
_cell.angle_alpha   90.00
_cell.angle_beta   90.00
_cell.angle_gamma   90.00
#
_symmetry.space_group_name_H-M   'P 1'
#
loop_
_entity.id
_entity.type
_entity.pdbx_description
1 polymer ?
#
loop_
_entity_poly.entity_id
_entity_poly.type
_entity_poly.pdbx_seq_one_letter_code
_entity_poly.pdbx_strand_id
1 'polypeptide(L)'
;MGTYAIQLAKRSNIHPIIAVAGKAQEHVQSMLDASKGDAIVDYRKGDEAVVQGIKDALQGRKLLHAFDATAASNSVLNLCKVVDTEDDARITLVLGPEGDVGGQHTEIPTSVQQSLSNVFDVHGTQAELGYVYSRYFTRGLQEGWFRPQKQEECAGGLEGVEDALKKLKDGSASATKFVFKIADTPGAGSSR
;
A
#
# COMPACT_ATOMS: atom_id res chain seq x y z
N MET A 1 0.18 0.62 -3.33
CA MET A 1 1.31 0.05 -2.55
C MET A 1 0.87 -1.14 -1.72
N GLY A 2 -0.19 -1.05 -0.91
CA GLY A 2 -0.62 -2.15 -0.02
C GLY A 2 -0.76 -3.52 -0.68
N THR A 3 -1.28 -3.60 -1.91
CA THR A 3 -1.39 -4.85 -2.66
C THR A 3 -0.05 -5.53 -2.94
N TYR A 4 1.00 -4.76 -3.14
CA TYR A 4 2.36 -5.29 -3.32
C TYR A 4 2.94 -5.78 -1.99
N ALA A 5 2.68 -5.05 -0.91
CA ALA A 5 3.08 -5.48 0.44
C ALA A 5 2.45 -6.84 0.81
N ILE A 6 1.15 -7.03 0.52
CA ILE A 6 0.45 -8.31 0.73
C ILE A 6 1.11 -9.43 -0.09
N GLN A 7 1.41 -9.19 -1.38
CA GLN A 7 2.04 -10.21 -2.23
C GLN A 7 3.41 -10.62 -1.71
N LEU A 8 4.22 -9.65 -1.26
CA LEU A 8 5.55 -9.91 -0.70
C LEU A 8 5.47 -10.63 0.66
N ALA A 9 4.56 -10.22 1.54
CA ALA A 9 4.33 -10.88 2.82
C ALA A 9 3.95 -12.35 2.62
N LYS A 10 2.99 -12.63 1.72
CA LYS A 10 2.62 -14.00 1.35
C LYS A 10 3.81 -14.79 0.78
N ARG A 11 4.59 -14.19 -0.09
CA ARG A 11 5.78 -14.83 -0.67
C ARG A 11 6.82 -15.18 0.39
N SER A 12 6.88 -14.39 1.45
CA SER A 12 7.73 -14.61 2.62
C SER A 12 7.08 -15.49 3.70
N ASN A 13 5.91 -16.09 3.40
CA ASN A 13 5.12 -16.90 4.34
C ASN A 13 4.80 -16.16 5.66
N ILE A 14 4.58 -14.85 5.59
CA ILE A 14 4.17 -14.04 6.74
C ILE A 14 2.66 -14.10 6.87
N HIS A 15 2.18 -14.62 7.99
CA HIS A 15 0.77 -14.75 8.35
C HIS A 15 0.60 -14.62 9.89
N PRO A 16 -0.52 -14.13 10.39
CA PRO A 16 -1.66 -13.60 9.64
C PRO A 16 -1.34 -12.24 9.00
N ILE A 17 -1.96 -11.97 7.87
CA ILE A 17 -1.99 -10.65 7.26
C ILE A 17 -3.35 -10.01 7.60
N ILE A 18 -3.34 -8.89 8.31
CA ILE A 18 -4.56 -8.12 8.59
C ILE A 18 -4.54 -6.90 7.66
N ALA A 19 -5.36 -6.94 6.62
CA ALA A 19 -5.43 -5.89 5.63
C ALA A 19 -6.56 -4.90 5.95
N VAL A 20 -6.24 -3.61 6.04
CA VAL A 20 -7.25 -2.56 6.16
C VAL A 20 -7.55 -2.02 4.76
N ALA A 21 -8.80 -2.15 4.30
CA ALA A 21 -9.20 -1.77 2.94
C ALA A 21 -10.64 -1.24 2.92
N GLY A 22 -11.00 -0.51 1.86
CA GLY A 22 -12.33 0.06 1.66
C GLY A 22 -12.99 -0.47 0.38
N LYS A 23 -13.13 0.37 -0.65
CA LYS A 23 -13.82 0.01 -1.91
C LYS A 23 -13.22 -1.21 -2.63
N ALA A 24 -11.94 -1.53 -2.41
CA ALA A 24 -11.24 -2.64 -3.05
C ALA A 24 -11.29 -3.96 -2.24
N GLN A 25 -12.23 -4.14 -1.33
CA GLN A 25 -12.28 -5.31 -0.44
C GLN A 25 -12.24 -6.64 -1.19
N GLU A 26 -13.05 -6.84 -2.24
CA GLU A 26 -13.06 -8.07 -3.02
C GLU A 26 -11.69 -8.39 -3.61
N HIS A 27 -11.03 -7.37 -4.17
CA HIS A 27 -9.68 -7.53 -4.72
C HIS A 27 -8.67 -7.90 -3.63
N VAL A 28 -8.71 -7.24 -2.48
CA VAL A 28 -7.82 -7.55 -1.34
C VAL A 28 -8.13 -8.94 -0.80
N GLN A 29 -9.41 -9.28 -0.62
CA GLN A 29 -9.85 -10.59 -0.14
C GLN A 29 -9.34 -11.73 -1.02
N SER A 30 -9.30 -11.55 -2.35
CA SER A 30 -8.77 -12.56 -3.27
C SER A 30 -7.28 -12.85 -3.10
N MET A 31 -6.55 -11.98 -2.40
CA MET A 31 -5.13 -12.14 -2.10
C MET A 31 -4.86 -12.77 -0.73
N LEU A 32 -5.85 -12.80 0.16
CA LEU A 32 -5.71 -13.29 1.52
C LEU A 32 -6.03 -14.78 1.64
N ASP A 33 -5.46 -15.42 2.63
CA ASP A 33 -5.68 -16.84 2.96
C ASP A 33 -6.30 -16.97 4.37
N ALA A 34 -7.62 -17.09 4.41
CA ALA A 34 -8.35 -17.21 5.66
C ALA A 34 -7.93 -18.44 6.48
N SER A 35 -7.45 -19.52 5.84
CA SER A 35 -6.97 -20.71 6.54
C SER A 35 -5.72 -20.47 7.36
N LYS A 36 -4.97 -19.41 7.02
CA LYS A 36 -3.78 -18.94 7.75
C LYS A 36 -4.07 -17.81 8.73
N GLY A 37 -5.35 -17.49 8.92
CA GLY A 37 -5.78 -16.41 9.81
C GLY A 37 -5.73 -15.03 9.20
N ASP A 38 -5.53 -14.91 7.89
CA ASP A 38 -5.58 -13.61 7.22
C ASP A 38 -6.98 -13.02 7.31
N ALA A 39 -7.07 -11.71 7.50
CA ALA A 39 -8.32 -11.00 7.68
C ALA A 39 -8.34 -9.65 6.96
N ILE A 40 -9.53 -9.15 6.71
CA ILE A 40 -9.75 -7.82 6.13
C ILE A 40 -10.62 -6.99 7.07
N VAL A 41 -10.25 -5.73 7.25
CA VAL A 41 -10.96 -4.74 8.06
C VAL A 41 -11.38 -3.58 7.16
N ASP A 42 -12.65 -3.17 7.25
CA ASP A 42 -13.18 -2.06 6.44
C ASP A 42 -13.01 -0.71 7.16
N TYR A 43 -12.12 0.15 6.66
CA TYR A 43 -11.89 1.47 7.26
C TYR A 43 -13.09 2.43 7.13
N ARG A 44 -14.02 2.18 6.21
CA ARG A 44 -15.21 3.03 6.01
C ARG A 44 -16.21 2.96 7.16
N LYS A 45 -16.03 1.97 8.06
CA LYS A 45 -16.86 1.79 9.26
C LYS A 45 -16.45 2.74 10.40
N GLY A 46 -15.39 3.53 10.22
CA GLY A 46 -14.86 4.47 11.21
C GLY A 46 -13.72 3.91 12.04
N ASP A 47 -13.01 4.81 12.70
CA ASP A 47 -11.76 4.50 13.39
C ASP A 47 -11.92 3.47 14.52
N GLU A 48 -12.98 3.58 15.33
CA GLU A 48 -13.24 2.62 16.42
C GLU A 48 -13.46 1.21 15.86
N ALA A 49 -14.20 1.09 14.76
CA ALA A 49 -14.44 -0.19 14.10
C ALA A 49 -13.15 -0.76 13.48
N VAL A 50 -12.26 0.09 12.99
CA VAL A 50 -10.94 -0.33 12.49
C VAL A 50 -10.10 -0.89 13.62
N VAL A 51 -9.96 -0.15 14.71
CA VAL A 51 -9.19 -0.57 15.89
C VAL A 51 -9.72 -1.90 16.44
N GLN A 52 -11.05 -1.99 16.63
CA GLN A 52 -11.66 -3.22 17.14
C GLN A 52 -11.49 -4.39 16.16
N GLY A 53 -11.71 -4.15 14.86
CA GLY A 53 -11.55 -5.18 13.84
C GLY A 53 -10.12 -5.73 13.74
N ILE A 54 -9.11 -4.89 13.95
CA ILE A 54 -7.71 -5.33 14.00
C ILE A 54 -7.49 -6.18 15.26
N LYS A 55 -7.99 -5.75 16.44
CA LYS A 55 -7.87 -6.51 17.70
C LYS A 55 -8.54 -7.88 17.59
N ASP A 56 -9.74 -7.93 17.02
CA ASP A 56 -10.48 -9.18 16.81
C ASP A 56 -9.71 -10.13 15.88
N ALA A 57 -9.13 -9.60 14.78
CA ALA A 57 -8.34 -10.38 13.84
C ALA A 57 -7.01 -10.87 14.46
N LEU A 58 -6.44 -10.13 15.38
CA LEU A 58 -5.25 -10.55 16.14
C LEU A 58 -5.52 -11.73 17.07
N GLN A 59 -6.75 -11.92 17.55
CA GLN A 59 -7.11 -13.03 18.44
C GLN A 59 -6.17 -13.15 19.65
N GLY A 60 -5.84 -12.03 20.28
CA GLY A 60 -4.93 -11.95 21.43
C GLY A 60 -3.44 -11.98 21.10
N ARG A 61 -3.06 -12.10 19.83
CA ARG A 61 -1.66 -11.97 19.40
C ARG A 61 -1.20 -10.52 19.43
N LYS A 62 0.07 -10.30 19.66
CA LYS A 62 0.69 -8.98 19.61
C LYS A 62 0.88 -8.50 18.16
N LEU A 63 0.61 -7.24 17.91
CA LEU A 63 0.92 -6.60 16.62
C LEU A 63 2.34 -6.02 16.69
N LEU A 64 3.31 -6.72 16.12
CA LEU A 64 4.72 -6.33 16.12
C LEU A 64 5.15 -5.61 14.84
N HIS A 65 4.44 -5.82 13.73
CA HIS A 65 4.79 -5.21 12.45
C HIS A 65 3.57 -4.63 11.76
N ALA A 66 3.63 -3.36 11.41
CA ALA A 66 2.63 -2.68 10.61
C ALA A 66 3.27 -1.96 9.42
N PHE A 67 2.58 -1.97 8.29
CA PHE A 67 2.96 -1.22 7.09
C PHE A 67 1.81 -0.29 6.71
N ASP A 68 1.98 1.01 6.88
CA ASP A 68 1.02 2.01 6.44
C ASP A 68 1.36 2.49 5.03
N ALA A 69 0.57 2.03 4.06
CA ALA A 69 0.75 2.32 2.65
C ALA A 69 0.17 3.68 2.21
N THR A 70 -0.48 4.39 3.11
CA THR A 70 -1.22 5.63 2.79
C THR A 70 -0.81 6.81 3.63
N ALA A 71 -0.51 6.58 4.91
CA ALA A 71 -0.29 7.61 5.94
C ALA A 71 -1.39 8.70 5.92
N ALA A 72 -2.65 8.28 5.61
CA ALA A 72 -3.77 9.17 5.39
C ALA A 72 -4.81 9.05 6.51
N SER A 73 -5.54 10.13 6.75
CA SER A 73 -6.55 10.20 7.79
C SER A 73 -5.97 9.83 9.16
N ASN A 74 -6.66 9.01 9.92
CA ASN A 74 -6.24 8.56 11.25
C ASN A 74 -5.50 7.21 11.24
N SER A 75 -4.93 6.76 10.10
CA SER A 75 -4.31 5.43 10.00
C SER A 75 -3.21 5.23 11.04
N VAL A 76 -2.31 6.20 11.19
CA VAL A 76 -1.23 6.15 12.20
C VAL A 76 -1.79 6.11 13.62
N LEU A 77 -2.78 6.97 13.94
CA LEU A 77 -3.42 7.00 15.26
C LEU A 77 -4.13 5.69 15.58
N ASN A 78 -4.75 5.05 14.58
CA ASN A 78 -5.38 3.75 14.75
C ASN A 78 -4.34 2.65 15.00
N LEU A 79 -3.20 2.70 14.32
CA LEU A 79 -2.08 1.78 14.58
C LEU A 79 -1.52 1.95 15.98
N CYS A 80 -1.35 3.18 16.49
CA CYS A 80 -0.88 3.44 17.85
C CYS A 80 -1.78 2.84 18.95
N LYS A 81 -3.08 2.61 18.65
CA LYS A 81 -4.03 1.99 19.60
C LYS A 81 -3.98 0.46 19.62
N VAL A 82 -3.26 -0.15 18.69
CA VAL A 82 -3.26 -1.62 18.51
C VAL A 82 -1.86 -2.23 18.45
N VAL A 83 -0.83 -1.43 18.15
CA VAL A 83 0.56 -1.90 18.14
C VAL A 83 1.01 -2.26 19.55
N ASP A 84 1.81 -3.32 19.65
CA ASP A 84 2.44 -3.66 20.93
C ASP A 84 3.49 -2.60 21.30
N THR A 85 3.50 -2.19 22.56
CA THR A 85 4.43 -1.18 23.08
C THR A 85 5.47 -1.74 24.04
N GLU A 86 5.41 -3.03 24.35
CA GLU A 86 6.29 -3.70 25.30
C GLU A 86 7.40 -4.48 24.60
N ASP A 87 7.10 -5.02 23.39
CA ASP A 87 8.06 -5.75 22.59
C ASP A 87 8.64 -4.84 21.46
N ASP A 88 9.62 -5.35 20.73
CA ASP A 88 10.29 -4.62 19.64
C ASP A 88 9.38 -4.49 18.40
N ALA A 89 8.33 -3.68 18.53
CA ALA A 89 7.38 -3.45 17.46
C ALA A 89 7.85 -2.36 16.49
N ARG A 90 7.41 -2.48 15.23
CA ARG A 90 7.78 -1.56 14.16
C ARG A 90 6.59 -1.15 13.30
N ILE A 91 6.50 0.15 13.02
CA ILE A 91 5.59 0.71 12.03
C ILE A 91 6.44 1.25 10.86
N THR A 92 6.21 0.72 9.68
CA THR A 92 6.82 1.23 8.43
C THR A 92 5.81 2.10 7.69
N LEU A 93 6.22 3.29 7.33
CA LEU A 93 5.42 4.34 6.71
C LEU A 93 5.97 4.69 5.32
N VAL A 94 5.10 5.19 4.45
CA VAL A 94 5.47 5.67 3.12
C VAL A 94 5.49 7.20 3.03
N LEU A 95 4.89 7.87 4.01
CA LEU A 95 4.88 9.34 4.15
C LEU A 95 5.02 9.70 5.64
N GLY A 96 5.73 10.76 5.93
CA GLY A 96 5.74 11.40 7.23
C GLY A 96 4.49 12.25 7.47
N PRO A 97 4.44 12.96 8.61
CA PRO A 97 3.35 13.87 8.95
C PRO A 97 3.09 14.88 7.82
N GLU A 98 1.84 15.18 7.55
CA GLU A 98 1.42 16.14 6.52
C GLU A 98 1.97 15.85 5.10
N GLY A 99 2.40 14.59 4.85
CA GLY A 99 2.99 14.21 3.57
C GLY A 99 4.47 14.54 3.42
N ASP A 100 5.13 14.98 4.48
CA ASP A 100 6.58 15.18 4.49
C ASP A 100 7.32 13.86 4.25
N VAL A 101 8.35 13.90 3.42
CA VAL A 101 9.17 12.73 3.08
C VAL A 101 10.31 12.46 4.08
N GLY A 102 10.48 13.29 5.10
CA GLY A 102 11.55 13.17 6.09
C GLY A 102 11.09 13.24 7.55
N GLY A 103 9.81 13.58 7.80
CA GLY A 103 9.28 13.79 9.13
C GLY A 103 8.97 12.49 9.87
N GLN A 104 9.07 12.53 11.20
CA GLN A 104 8.64 11.44 12.08
C GLN A 104 7.29 11.75 12.69
N HIS A 105 6.44 10.75 12.81
CA HIS A 105 5.16 10.84 13.50
C HIS A 105 5.37 10.85 15.02
N THR A 106 5.11 11.98 15.66
CA THR A 106 5.31 12.16 17.11
C THR A 106 4.27 11.44 17.95
N GLU A 107 3.13 11.07 17.36
CA GLU A 107 2.08 10.26 17.98
C GLU A 107 2.45 8.78 18.14
N ILE A 108 3.45 8.28 17.42
CA ILE A 108 3.93 6.90 17.58
C ILE A 108 4.72 6.81 18.89
N PRO A 109 4.38 5.86 19.79
CA PRO A 109 5.11 5.69 21.03
C PRO A 109 6.61 5.49 20.81
N THR A 110 7.44 6.07 21.67
CA THR A 110 8.91 6.00 21.55
C THR A 110 9.48 4.60 21.70
N SER A 111 8.72 3.67 22.30
CA SER A 111 9.05 2.24 22.36
C SER A 111 8.83 1.51 21.04
N VAL A 112 8.10 2.10 20.09
CA VAL A 112 7.80 1.53 18.78
C VAL A 112 8.75 2.13 17.75
N GLN A 113 9.49 1.27 17.04
CA GLN A 113 10.36 1.72 15.98
C GLN A 113 9.53 2.22 14.80
N GLN A 114 9.81 3.43 14.32
CA GLN A 114 9.22 3.90 13.08
C GLN A 114 10.29 3.97 11.98
N SER A 115 9.91 3.54 10.78
CA SER A 115 10.75 3.65 9.59
C SER A 115 9.97 4.28 8.46
N LEU A 116 10.57 5.25 7.79
CA LEU A 116 10.02 5.87 6.60
C LEU A 116 10.68 5.25 5.37
N SER A 117 9.86 4.70 4.46
CA SER A 117 10.36 4.14 3.19
C SER A 117 10.26 5.19 2.09
N ASN A 118 11.41 5.56 1.54
CA ASN A 118 11.50 6.50 0.44
C ASN A 118 12.00 5.79 -0.83
N VAL A 119 11.21 5.86 -1.91
CA VAL A 119 11.57 5.21 -3.18
C VAL A 119 12.83 5.80 -3.82
N PHE A 120 13.16 7.05 -3.54
CA PHE A 120 14.37 7.69 -4.10
C PHE A 120 15.67 7.09 -3.56
N ASP A 121 15.63 6.42 -2.42
CA ASP A 121 16.83 5.80 -1.82
C ASP A 121 17.40 4.68 -2.71
N VAL A 122 16.60 4.10 -3.60
CA VAL A 122 17.07 3.10 -4.58
C VAL A 122 18.03 3.67 -5.62
N HIS A 123 18.13 4.99 -5.74
CA HIS A 123 19.10 5.67 -6.61
C HIS A 123 20.32 6.20 -5.82
N GLY A 124 20.39 5.93 -4.53
CA GLY A 124 21.45 6.40 -3.63
C GLY A 124 21.83 5.36 -2.58
N THR A 125 21.45 5.60 -1.36
CA THR A 125 21.86 4.78 -0.18
C THR A 125 21.38 3.32 -0.24
N GLN A 126 20.32 3.02 -1.00
CA GLN A 126 19.74 1.68 -1.16
C GLN A 126 19.85 1.14 -2.60
N ALA A 127 20.87 1.57 -3.36
CA ALA A 127 21.03 1.18 -4.77
C ALA A 127 21.13 -0.34 -4.95
N GLU A 128 21.90 -1.02 -4.11
CA GLU A 128 22.05 -2.48 -4.14
C GLU A 128 20.69 -3.18 -3.89
N LEU A 129 19.94 -2.71 -2.90
CA LEU A 129 18.59 -3.21 -2.62
C LEU A 129 17.68 -3.01 -3.83
N GLY A 130 17.72 -1.81 -4.42
CA GLY A 130 16.95 -1.47 -5.62
C GLY A 130 17.27 -2.41 -6.79
N TYR A 131 18.56 -2.69 -7.03
CA TYR A 131 19.02 -3.61 -8.06
C TYR A 131 18.49 -5.04 -7.85
N VAL A 132 18.68 -5.58 -6.65
CA VAL A 132 18.26 -6.95 -6.30
C VAL A 132 16.75 -7.09 -6.42
N TYR A 133 15.99 -6.15 -5.85
CA TYR A 133 14.52 -6.23 -5.89
C TYR A 133 13.95 -5.98 -7.28
N SER A 134 14.55 -5.16 -8.12
CA SER A 134 14.11 -5.01 -9.51
C SER A 134 14.20 -6.33 -10.28
N ARG A 135 15.28 -7.09 -10.09
CA ARG A 135 15.44 -8.44 -10.67
C ARG A 135 14.44 -9.44 -10.08
N TYR A 136 14.22 -9.37 -8.77
CA TYR A 136 13.26 -10.23 -8.07
C TYR A 136 11.83 -10.00 -8.59
N PHE A 137 11.41 -8.75 -8.75
CA PHE A 137 10.10 -8.42 -9.31
C PHE A 137 9.98 -8.83 -10.78
N THR A 138 11.02 -8.64 -11.59
CA THR A 138 11.05 -9.11 -12.97
C THR A 138 10.77 -10.62 -13.04
N ARG A 139 11.47 -11.39 -12.23
CA ARG A 139 11.24 -12.83 -12.11
C ARG A 139 9.83 -13.15 -11.62
N GLY A 140 9.36 -12.42 -10.64
CA GLY A 140 8.00 -12.60 -10.10
C GLY A 140 6.90 -12.37 -11.13
N LEU A 141 7.06 -11.37 -12.00
CA LEU A 141 6.15 -11.11 -13.12
C LEU A 141 6.20 -12.24 -14.15
N GLN A 142 7.39 -12.75 -14.49
CA GLN A 142 7.57 -13.86 -15.43
C GLN A 142 6.98 -15.18 -14.90
N GLU A 143 7.16 -15.47 -13.62
CA GLU A 143 6.65 -16.68 -12.95
C GLU A 143 5.18 -16.53 -12.48
N GLY A 144 4.58 -15.33 -12.57
CA GLY A 144 3.18 -15.06 -12.26
C GLY A 144 2.82 -14.96 -10.77
N TRP A 145 3.80 -15.05 -9.85
CA TRP A 145 3.54 -14.86 -8.42
C TRP A 145 3.51 -13.39 -7.98
N PHE A 146 4.08 -12.49 -8.75
CA PHE A 146 3.96 -11.05 -8.57
C PHE A 146 3.10 -10.47 -9.69
N ARG A 147 2.03 -9.78 -9.34
CA ARG A 147 1.06 -9.25 -10.31
C ARG A 147 0.98 -7.73 -10.19
N PRO A 148 0.98 -7.00 -11.32
CA PRO A 148 0.74 -5.57 -11.31
C PRO A 148 -0.68 -5.25 -10.85
N GLN A 149 -0.93 -4.00 -10.49
CA GLN A 149 -2.29 -3.52 -10.26
C GLN A 149 -3.10 -3.57 -11.57
N LYS A 150 -4.42 -3.76 -11.43
CA LYS A 150 -5.36 -3.61 -12.53
C LYS A 150 -5.15 -2.25 -13.20
N GLN A 151 -5.07 -2.24 -14.50
CA GLN A 151 -4.95 -1.03 -15.30
C GLN A 151 -6.32 -0.69 -15.92
N GLU A 152 -6.62 0.60 -15.99
CA GLU A 152 -7.74 1.16 -16.73
C GLU A 152 -7.15 2.16 -17.73
N GLU A 153 -7.31 1.86 -19.01
CA GLU A 153 -6.85 2.73 -20.08
C GLU A 153 -7.82 3.91 -20.21
N CYS A 154 -7.28 5.12 -20.13
CA CYS A 154 -8.04 6.34 -20.33
C CYS A 154 -7.94 6.76 -21.80
N ALA A 155 -9.09 6.94 -22.44
CA ALA A 155 -9.19 7.31 -23.84
C ALA A 155 -8.60 8.72 -24.12
N GLY A 156 -8.17 8.96 -25.36
CA GLY A 156 -7.68 10.25 -25.82
C GLY A 156 -6.20 10.52 -25.53
N GLY A 157 -5.44 9.52 -25.12
CA GLY A 157 -4.02 9.67 -24.82
C GLY A 157 -3.78 10.75 -23.77
N LEU A 158 -2.91 11.74 -24.04
CA LEU A 158 -2.61 12.81 -23.09
C LEU A 158 -3.79 13.77 -22.83
N GLU A 159 -4.75 13.88 -23.76
CA GLU A 159 -5.95 14.71 -23.52
C GLU A 159 -6.86 14.13 -22.45
N GLY A 160 -6.78 12.82 -22.21
CA GLY A 160 -7.54 12.14 -21.15
C GLY A 160 -7.01 12.36 -19.72
N VAL A 161 -5.86 13.01 -19.55
CA VAL A 161 -5.18 13.16 -18.24
C VAL A 161 -6.03 13.95 -17.26
N GLU A 162 -6.63 15.07 -17.68
CA GLU A 162 -7.44 15.92 -16.80
C GLU A 162 -8.64 15.18 -16.23
N ASP A 163 -9.34 14.43 -17.06
CA ASP A 163 -10.52 13.66 -16.61
C ASP A 163 -10.12 12.51 -15.68
N ALA A 164 -9.00 11.86 -15.92
CA ALA A 164 -8.47 10.84 -15.02
C ALA A 164 -8.06 11.44 -13.67
N LEU A 165 -7.47 12.64 -13.64
CA LEU A 165 -7.15 13.35 -12.39
C LEU A 165 -8.42 13.72 -11.61
N LYS A 166 -9.48 14.17 -12.30
CA LYS A 166 -10.80 14.40 -11.67
C LYS A 166 -11.32 13.12 -11.03
N LYS A 167 -11.33 11.99 -11.77
CA LYS A 167 -11.72 10.68 -11.24
C LYS A 167 -10.91 10.26 -10.02
N LEU A 168 -9.59 10.51 -10.01
CA LEU A 168 -8.73 10.25 -8.85
C LEU A 168 -9.15 11.09 -7.65
N LYS A 169 -9.35 12.39 -7.85
CA LYS A 169 -9.80 13.34 -6.81
C LYS A 169 -11.14 12.92 -6.21
N ASP A 170 -12.05 12.43 -7.03
CA ASP A 170 -13.39 11.97 -6.60
C ASP A 170 -13.36 10.57 -5.96
N GLY A 171 -12.17 9.97 -5.78
CA GLY A 171 -12.01 8.65 -5.18
C GLY A 171 -12.59 7.52 -6.02
N SER A 172 -12.73 7.71 -7.34
CA SER A 172 -13.27 6.69 -8.26
C SER A 172 -12.28 5.56 -8.55
N ALA A 173 -10.97 5.80 -8.39
CA ALA A 173 -9.96 4.76 -8.53
C ALA A 173 -9.85 3.92 -7.25
N SER A 174 -10.10 2.61 -7.37
CA SER A 174 -9.95 1.66 -6.27
C SER A 174 -9.19 0.43 -6.75
N ALA A 175 -8.00 0.19 -6.20
CA ALA A 175 -7.06 -0.86 -6.62
C ALA A 175 -6.76 -0.86 -8.13
N THR A 176 -6.93 0.27 -8.78
CA THR A 176 -6.78 0.47 -10.22
C THR A 176 -5.75 1.56 -10.49
N LYS A 177 -4.98 1.43 -11.56
CA LYS A 177 -4.06 2.44 -12.05
C LYS A 177 -4.57 2.96 -13.40
N PHE A 178 -4.83 4.25 -13.50
CA PHE A 178 -5.10 4.89 -14.79
C PHE A 178 -3.83 4.94 -15.63
N VAL A 179 -3.93 4.54 -16.88
CA VAL A 179 -2.83 4.52 -17.85
C VAL A 179 -3.29 5.19 -19.14
N PHE A 180 -2.34 5.78 -19.87
CA PHE A 180 -2.60 6.52 -21.09
C PHE A 180 -1.73 5.95 -22.20
N LYS A 181 -2.34 5.68 -23.34
CA LYS A 181 -1.62 5.30 -24.53
C LYS A 181 -1.28 6.55 -25.33
N ILE A 182 -0.04 6.98 -25.21
CA ILE A 182 0.45 8.26 -25.78
C ILE A 182 0.14 8.37 -27.28
N ALA A 183 0.24 7.25 -28.01
CA ALA A 183 -0.04 7.20 -29.45
C ALA A 183 -1.49 7.57 -29.81
N ASP A 184 -2.43 7.49 -28.87
CA ASP A 184 -3.84 7.81 -29.09
C ASP A 184 -4.14 9.31 -28.83
N THR A 185 -3.10 10.09 -28.53
CA THR A 185 -3.25 11.55 -28.39
C THR A 185 -3.53 12.18 -29.76
N PRO A 186 -4.62 12.97 -29.92
CA PRO A 186 -4.91 13.67 -31.16
C PRO A 186 -3.70 14.50 -31.63
N GLY A 187 -3.31 14.32 -32.89
CA GLY A 187 -2.12 14.99 -33.47
C GLY A 187 -0.78 14.35 -33.11
N ALA A 188 -0.70 13.35 -32.24
CA ALA A 188 0.53 12.61 -32.01
C ALA A 188 0.92 11.83 -33.27
N GLY A 189 2.07 12.16 -33.86
CA GLY A 189 2.58 11.52 -35.09
C GLY A 189 2.27 12.24 -36.40
N SER A 190 1.59 13.37 -36.37
CA SER A 190 1.27 14.15 -37.57
C SER A 190 2.41 15.10 -38.04
N SER A 191 3.53 15.08 -37.37
CA SER A 191 4.71 15.90 -37.73
C SER A 191 5.90 15.02 -38.12
N ARG A 192 5.90 14.57 -39.36
CA ARG A 192 7.12 14.28 -40.14
C ARG A 192 6.88 14.56 -41.62
#